data_5039e97e39dc546cfb9ea4a3201234d1
#
_entry.id   5039e97e39dc546cfb9ea4a3201234d1
#
_cell.length_a   1.000
_cell.length_b   1.000
_cell.length_c   1.000
_cell.angle_alpha   90.00
_cell.angle_beta   90.00
_cell.angle_gamma   90.00
#
_symmetry.space_group_name_H-M   'P 1'
#
loop_
_entity.id
_entity.type
_entity.pdbx_description
1 polymer ?
#
loop_
_entity_poly.entity_id
_entity_poly.type
_entity_poly.pdbx_seq_one_letter_code
_entity_poly.pdbx_strand_id
1 'polypeptide(L)'
;CRKTIEYNGYAIEIGVSPEDADLAGALADIIKYSEDIPEDLSLFKVKDFLEEMKQVAAESYRVLKKDKFCAVLMGDTRKNGHMVPMSFEVMRIFEDAGFKLKELIIKEQHNCKATGYWKTNSVKYNFLLIAHEYLFVFRK
;
A
#
# COMPACT_ATOMS: atom_id res chain seq x y z
N CYS A 1 9.34 -0.20 -22.55
CA CYS A 1 7.96 -0.69 -22.62
C CYS A 1 7.20 -0.25 -21.38
N ARG A 2 5.98 0.23 -21.52
CA ARG A 2 5.10 0.50 -20.37
C ARG A 2 4.09 -0.62 -20.30
N LYS A 3 3.94 -1.25 -19.15
CA LYS A 3 2.85 -2.19 -18.89
C LYS A 3 1.91 -1.57 -17.86
N THR A 4 0.63 -1.64 -18.11
CA THR A 4 -0.41 -1.25 -17.17
C THR A 4 -0.91 -2.50 -16.48
N ILE A 5 -0.88 -2.53 -15.16
CA ILE A 5 -1.46 -3.59 -14.33
C ILE A 5 -2.72 -3.02 -13.69
N GLU A 6 -3.86 -3.64 -13.96
CA GLU A 6 -5.11 -3.31 -13.28
C GLU A 6 -5.30 -4.22 -12.07
N TYR A 7 -5.31 -3.61 -10.88
CA TYR A 7 -5.58 -4.31 -9.62
C TYR A 7 -6.65 -3.57 -8.83
N ASN A 8 -7.71 -4.25 -8.44
CA ASN A 8 -8.85 -3.69 -7.71
C ASN A 8 -9.41 -2.37 -8.29
N GLY A 9 -9.36 -2.22 -9.61
CA GLY A 9 -9.82 -1.03 -10.31
C GLY A 9 -8.80 0.11 -10.38
N TYR A 10 -7.57 -0.12 -9.96
CA TYR A 10 -6.44 0.80 -10.14
C TYR A 10 -5.57 0.35 -11.31
N ALA A 11 -5.21 1.29 -12.17
CA ALA A 11 -4.20 1.07 -13.20
C ALA A 11 -2.83 1.51 -12.66
N ILE A 12 -1.90 0.58 -12.52
CA ILE A 12 -0.52 0.86 -12.15
C ILE A 12 0.32 0.80 -13.42
N GLU A 13 0.90 1.93 -13.81
CA GLU A 13 1.87 1.96 -14.90
C GLU A 13 3.26 1.62 -14.37
N ILE A 14 3.81 0.50 -14.82
CA ILE A 14 5.19 0.11 -14.53
C ILE A 14 6.02 0.38 -15.78
N GLY A 15 7.01 1.27 -15.66
CA GLY A 15 8.05 1.42 -16.66
C GLY A 15 9.04 0.26 -16.53
N VAL A 16 9.00 -0.69 -17.47
CA VAL A 16 9.90 -1.85 -17.49
C VAL A 16 10.86 -1.70 -18.64
N SER A 17 12.13 -1.99 -18.39
CA SER A 17 13.08 -2.16 -19.48
C SER A 17 12.69 -3.41 -20.32
N PRO A 18 13.10 -3.52 -21.58
CA PRO A 18 12.84 -4.72 -22.38
C PRO A 18 13.40 -6.00 -21.73
N GLU A 19 14.43 -5.87 -20.91
CA GLU A 19 15.10 -6.97 -20.21
C GLU A 19 14.29 -7.45 -18.98
N ASP A 20 13.44 -6.58 -18.42
CA ASP A 20 12.59 -6.86 -17.25
C ASP A 20 11.14 -7.19 -17.62
N ALA A 21 10.83 -7.34 -18.91
CA ALA A 21 9.45 -7.59 -19.38
C ALA A 21 8.87 -8.90 -18.84
N ASP A 22 9.71 -9.92 -18.66
CA ASP A 22 9.30 -11.21 -18.10
C ASP A 22 9.02 -11.10 -16.59
N LEU A 23 9.78 -10.28 -15.87
CA LEU A 23 9.54 -10.00 -14.45
C LEU A 23 8.20 -9.27 -14.24
N ALA A 24 7.89 -8.30 -15.11
CA ALA A 24 6.61 -7.59 -15.05
C ALA A 24 5.42 -8.51 -15.38
N GLY A 25 5.62 -9.50 -16.25
CA GLY A 25 4.63 -10.55 -16.52
C GLY A 25 4.40 -11.43 -15.29
N ALA A 26 5.46 -11.90 -14.67
CA ALA A 26 5.40 -12.70 -13.45
C ALA A 26 4.74 -11.96 -12.28
N LEU A 27 5.05 -10.67 -12.10
CA LEU A 27 4.40 -9.82 -11.08
C LEU A 27 2.91 -9.64 -11.37
N ALA A 28 2.51 -9.47 -12.64
CA ALA A 28 1.10 -9.36 -13.00
C ALA A 28 0.33 -10.66 -12.72
N ASP A 29 0.97 -11.80 -12.93
CA ASP A 29 0.38 -13.11 -12.63
C ASP A 29 0.28 -13.34 -11.11
N ILE A 30 1.26 -12.95 -10.34
CA ILE A 30 1.21 -12.99 -8.87
C ILE A 30 0.04 -12.15 -8.33
N ILE A 31 -0.13 -10.92 -8.81
CA ILE A 31 -1.24 -10.05 -8.41
C ILE A 31 -2.60 -10.65 -8.79
N LYS A 32 -2.67 -11.39 -9.90
CA LYS A 32 -3.90 -12.01 -10.39
C LYS A 32 -4.32 -13.23 -9.58
N TYR A 33 -3.38 -13.88 -8.92
CA TYR A 33 -3.60 -15.12 -8.13
C TYR A 33 -3.67 -14.86 -6.61
N SER A 34 -3.66 -13.61 -6.16
CA SER A 34 -3.62 -13.29 -4.72
C SER A 34 -4.90 -13.69 -3.96
N GLU A 35 -6.02 -13.91 -4.63
CA GLU A 35 -7.29 -14.25 -3.98
C GLU A 35 -7.26 -15.59 -3.24
N ASP A 36 -6.38 -16.51 -3.62
CA ASP A 36 -6.26 -17.86 -3.06
C ASP A 36 -4.94 -18.11 -2.28
N ILE A 37 -4.15 -17.07 -2.04
CA ILE A 37 -2.87 -17.19 -1.33
C ILE A 37 -3.09 -16.91 0.17
N PRO A 38 -2.90 -17.92 1.06
CA PRO A 38 -3.08 -17.73 2.51
C PRO A 38 -2.19 -16.64 3.13
N GLU A 39 -1.06 -16.37 2.51
CA GLU A 39 -0.08 -15.35 2.91
C GLU A 39 -0.39 -13.95 2.37
N ASP A 40 -1.50 -13.77 1.65
CA ASP A 40 -1.91 -12.44 1.17
C ASP A 40 -2.25 -11.54 2.35
N LEU A 41 -1.41 -10.53 2.57
CA LEU A 41 -1.53 -9.57 3.66
C LEU A 41 -2.84 -8.79 3.64
N SER A 42 -3.50 -8.67 2.48
CA SER A 42 -4.78 -7.99 2.34
C SER A 42 -5.94 -8.72 3.05
N LEU A 43 -5.79 -10.02 3.29
CA LEU A 43 -6.77 -10.86 3.97
C LEU A 43 -6.60 -10.86 5.50
N PHE A 44 -5.51 -10.33 6.01
CA PHE A 44 -5.15 -10.38 7.41
C PHE A 44 -5.96 -9.38 8.25
N LYS A 45 -6.17 -9.73 9.52
CA LYS A 45 -6.63 -8.74 10.50
C LYS A 45 -5.53 -7.70 10.70
N VAL A 46 -5.91 -6.48 11.04
CA VAL A 46 -4.97 -5.35 11.22
C VAL A 46 -3.75 -5.72 12.07
N LYS A 47 -3.96 -6.45 13.16
CA LYS A 47 -2.86 -6.85 14.06
C LYS A 47 -1.87 -7.80 13.36
N ASP A 48 -2.39 -8.79 12.68
CA ASP A 48 -1.59 -9.81 11.99
C ASP A 48 -0.87 -9.19 10.79
N PHE A 49 -1.56 -8.32 10.06
CA PHE A 49 -0.96 -7.50 8.99
C PHE A 49 0.24 -6.67 9.49
N LEU A 50 0.09 -5.96 10.61
CA LEU A 50 1.17 -5.15 11.16
C LEU A 50 2.36 -6.00 11.63
N GLU A 51 2.11 -7.21 12.12
CA GLU A 51 3.19 -8.12 12.51
C GLU A 51 3.99 -8.59 11.30
N GLU A 52 3.33 -8.97 10.21
CA GLU A 52 3.99 -9.32 8.95
C GLU A 52 4.73 -8.13 8.33
N MET A 53 4.19 -6.92 8.44
CA MET A 53 4.87 -5.72 7.95
C MET A 53 6.22 -5.45 8.64
N LYS A 54 6.46 -5.95 9.84
CA LYS A 54 7.78 -5.89 10.49
C LYS A 54 8.82 -6.72 9.73
N GLN A 55 8.42 -7.90 9.27
CA GLN A 55 9.30 -8.76 8.45
C GLN A 55 9.57 -8.10 7.09
N VAL A 56 8.53 -7.56 6.45
CA VAL A 56 8.68 -6.83 5.19
C VAL A 56 9.63 -5.64 5.33
N ALA A 57 9.52 -4.86 6.41
CA ALA A 57 10.41 -3.73 6.67
C ALA A 57 11.86 -4.17 6.90
N ALA A 58 12.05 -5.22 7.72
CA ALA A 58 13.38 -5.76 8.01
C ALA A 58 14.08 -6.28 6.74
N GLU A 59 13.37 -7.06 5.91
CA GLU A 59 13.90 -7.59 4.66
C GLU A 59 14.14 -6.48 3.62
N SER A 60 13.24 -5.52 3.52
CA SER A 60 13.43 -4.34 2.67
C SER A 60 14.68 -3.57 3.08
N TYR A 61 14.88 -3.37 4.38
CA TYR A 61 16.10 -2.73 4.89
C TYR A 61 17.34 -3.58 4.58
N ARG A 62 17.28 -4.90 4.76
CA ARG A 62 18.42 -5.79 4.49
C ARG A 62 18.88 -5.71 3.04
N VAL A 63 17.95 -5.81 2.08
CA VAL A 63 18.27 -5.90 0.65
C VAL A 63 18.59 -4.56 0.00
N LEU A 64 18.02 -3.47 0.52
CA LEU A 64 18.23 -2.14 -0.05
C LEU A 64 19.69 -1.68 0.15
N LYS A 65 20.30 -1.15 -0.89
CA LYS A 65 21.65 -0.57 -0.81
C LYS A 65 21.62 0.69 0.06
N LYS A 66 22.75 0.94 0.77
CA LYS A 66 22.94 2.16 1.54
C LYS A 66 22.65 3.42 0.71
N ASP A 67 22.07 4.41 1.34
CA ASP A 67 21.71 5.71 0.75
C ASP A 67 20.66 5.63 -0.38
N LYS A 68 19.95 4.51 -0.52
CA LYS A 68 18.83 4.37 -1.46
C LYS A 68 17.50 4.54 -0.76
N PHE A 69 16.43 4.63 -1.56
CA PHE A 69 15.10 4.96 -1.11
C PHE A 69 14.17 3.75 -1.19
N CYS A 70 13.28 3.64 -0.21
CA CYS A 70 12.15 2.75 -0.20
C CYS A 70 10.88 3.61 -0.15
N ALA A 71 9.91 3.33 -1.01
CA ALA A 71 8.63 4.03 -1.03
C ALA A 71 7.51 3.05 -0.68
N VAL A 72 6.66 3.42 0.28
CA VAL A 72 5.55 2.60 0.77
C VAL A 72 4.26 3.39 0.66
N LEU A 73 3.32 2.89 -0.13
CA LEU A 73 1.99 3.48 -0.27
C LEU A 73 1.02 2.76 0.66
N MET A 74 0.38 3.50 1.55
CA MET A 74 -0.54 2.98 2.54
C MET A 74 -1.82 3.80 2.63
N GLY A 75 -2.94 3.10 2.74
CA GLY A 75 -4.24 3.68 3.11
C GLY A 75 -4.65 3.30 4.52
N ASP A 76 -5.50 4.13 5.08
CA ASP A 76 -6.14 3.86 6.38
C ASP A 76 -7.51 3.23 6.19
N THR A 77 -8.02 2.60 7.23
CA THR A 77 -9.35 1.98 7.22
C THR A 77 -10.23 2.49 8.35
N ARG A 78 -11.47 2.04 8.36
CA ARG A 78 -12.44 2.36 9.41
C ARG A 78 -13.04 1.09 9.98
N LYS A 79 -13.09 1.01 11.30
CA LYS A 79 -13.69 -0.12 12.02
C LYS A 79 -14.59 0.41 13.13
N ASN A 80 -15.83 -0.09 13.20
CA ASN A 80 -16.81 0.30 14.22
C ASN A 80 -17.01 1.83 14.33
N GLY A 81 -17.04 2.52 13.19
CA GLY A 81 -17.21 3.97 13.13
C GLY A 81 -15.92 4.78 13.39
N HIS A 82 -14.86 4.18 13.86
CA HIS A 82 -13.58 4.85 14.16
C HIS A 82 -12.53 4.61 13.09
N MET A 83 -11.72 5.63 12.83
CA MET A 83 -10.57 5.52 11.94
C MET A 83 -9.50 4.61 12.57
N VAL A 84 -8.91 3.74 11.78
CA VAL A 84 -7.77 2.90 12.15
C VAL A 84 -6.57 3.38 11.33
N PRO A 85 -5.63 4.12 11.93
CA PRO A 85 -4.53 4.77 11.24
C PRO A 85 -3.36 3.80 10.99
N MET A 86 -3.61 2.77 10.17
CA MET A 86 -2.63 1.73 9.85
C MET A 86 -1.36 2.30 9.19
N SER A 87 -1.53 3.36 8.39
CA SER A 87 -0.43 4.00 7.67
C SER A 87 0.68 4.46 8.61
N PHE A 88 0.32 5.07 9.73
CA PHE A 88 1.29 5.59 10.72
C PHE A 88 1.95 4.47 11.52
N GLU A 89 1.25 3.36 11.77
CA GLU A 89 1.86 2.19 12.40
C GLU A 89 2.89 1.54 11.45
N VAL A 90 2.57 1.42 10.17
CA VAL A 90 3.52 0.93 9.15
C VAL A 90 4.71 1.88 9.03
N MET A 91 4.49 3.20 9.05
CA MET A 91 5.58 4.18 9.05
C MET A 91 6.55 3.92 10.20
N ARG A 92 6.04 3.75 11.44
CA ARG A 92 6.88 3.45 12.62
C ARG A 92 7.62 2.12 12.49
N ILE A 93 6.97 1.09 11.95
CA ILE A 93 7.60 -0.22 11.71
C ILE A 93 8.82 -0.07 10.80
N PHE A 94 8.73 0.75 9.76
CA PHE A 94 9.86 1.01 8.87
C PHE A 94 10.98 1.83 9.57
N GLU A 95 10.62 2.81 10.40
CA GLU A 95 11.60 3.55 11.21
C GLU A 95 12.30 2.64 12.22
N ASP A 96 11.57 1.77 12.89
CA ASP A 96 12.12 0.79 13.83
C ASP A 96 13.05 -0.23 13.14
N ALA A 97 12.80 -0.55 11.88
CA ALA A 97 13.70 -1.38 11.06
C ALA A 97 15.00 -0.66 10.67
N GLY A 98 15.13 0.64 10.95
CA GLY A 98 16.32 1.43 10.71
C GLY A 98 16.22 2.44 9.56
N PHE A 99 15.11 2.49 8.85
CA PHE A 99 14.87 3.52 7.85
C PHE A 99 14.69 4.90 8.47
N LYS A 100 14.99 5.94 7.70
CA LYS A 100 14.68 7.33 8.07
C LYS A 100 13.61 7.87 7.13
N LEU A 101 12.50 8.32 7.68
CA LEU A 101 11.48 9.00 6.88
C LEU A 101 12.08 10.27 6.26
N LYS A 102 12.02 10.37 4.94
CA LYS A 102 12.49 11.53 4.19
C LYS A 102 11.35 12.42 3.75
N GLU A 103 10.31 11.83 3.16
CA GLU A 103 9.16 12.57 2.64
C GLU A 103 7.86 11.83 3.00
N LEU A 104 6.81 12.60 3.21
CA LEU A 104 5.43 12.12 3.29
C LEU A 104 4.63 12.86 2.24
N ILE A 105 4.03 12.10 1.31
CA ILE A 105 3.23 12.62 0.22
C ILE A 105 1.80 12.14 0.41
N ILE A 106 0.84 13.05 0.33
CA ILE A 106 -0.58 12.72 0.35
C ILE A 106 -1.04 12.49 -1.09
N LYS A 107 -1.47 11.29 -1.38
CA LYS A 107 -2.08 10.93 -2.66
C LYS A 107 -3.59 11.00 -2.52
N GLU A 108 -4.20 11.96 -3.15
CA GLU A 108 -5.65 12.10 -3.17
C GLU A 108 -6.29 11.05 -4.09
N GLN A 109 -7.39 10.45 -3.64
CA GLN A 109 -8.15 9.47 -4.42
C GLN A 109 -9.37 10.14 -5.05
N HIS A 110 -9.45 10.08 -6.38
CA HIS A 110 -10.57 10.61 -7.14
C HIS A 110 -11.36 9.50 -7.83
N ASN A 111 -12.68 9.64 -7.87
CA ASN A 111 -13.58 8.82 -8.70
C ASN A 111 -13.48 7.29 -8.49
N CYS A 112 -13.26 6.83 -7.26
CA CYS A 112 -13.34 5.41 -6.94
C CYS A 112 -14.75 4.88 -7.22
N LYS A 113 -14.88 3.66 -7.73
CA LYS A 113 -16.19 3.02 -8.05
C LYS A 113 -17.17 3.04 -6.87
N ALA A 114 -16.67 2.92 -5.65
CA ALA A 114 -17.47 2.93 -4.42
C ALA A 114 -17.75 4.33 -3.86
N THR A 115 -17.31 5.41 -4.51
CA THR A 115 -17.43 6.78 -3.98
C THR A 115 -18.89 7.16 -3.70
N GLY A 116 -19.81 6.83 -4.60
CA GLY A 116 -21.25 7.13 -4.41
C GLY A 116 -21.84 6.44 -3.19
N TYR A 117 -21.55 5.16 -2.99
CA TYR A 117 -21.98 4.38 -1.84
C TYR A 117 -21.41 4.96 -0.52
N TRP A 118 -20.13 5.23 -0.48
CA TRP A 118 -19.49 5.79 0.71
C TRP A 118 -19.91 7.21 1.01
N LYS A 119 -20.18 8.04 -0.02
CA LYS A 119 -20.72 9.39 0.16
C LYS A 119 -22.11 9.36 0.83
N THR A 120 -22.99 8.47 0.38
CA THR A 120 -24.31 8.30 1.00
C THR A 120 -24.20 7.84 2.45
N ASN A 121 -23.33 6.86 2.71
CA ASN A 121 -23.10 6.35 4.07
C ASN A 121 -22.43 7.40 4.98
N SER A 122 -21.55 8.23 4.47
CA SER A 122 -20.90 9.29 5.27
C SER A 122 -21.90 10.29 5.82
N VAL A 123 -22.88 10.68 5.01
CA VAL A 123 -23.98 11.54 5.44
C VAL A 123 -24.89 10.83 6.46
N LYS A 124 -25.28 9.58 6.13
CA LYS A 124 -26.18 8.78 6.98
C LYS A 124 -25.61 8.50 8.36
N TYR A 125 -24.31 8.22 8.45
CA TYR A 125 -23.65 7.78 9.67
C TYR A 125 -22.69 8.84 10.24
N ASN A 126 -22.72 10.05 9.70
CA ASN A 126 -21.96 11.20 10.17
C ASN A 126 -20.43 10.93 10.31
N PHE A 127 -19.77 10.59 9.21
CA PHE A 127 -18.32 10.45 9.16
C PHE A 127 -17.72 11.08 7.90
N LEU A 128 -16.46 11.47 7.96
CA LEU A 128 -15.72 11.97 6.81
C LEU A 128 -15.17 10.82 5.97
N LEU A 129 -15.15 10.98 4.65
CA LEU A 129 -14.53 10.01 3.76
C LEU A 129 -13.01 9.99 3.94
N ILE A 130 -12.44 8.79 3.92
CA ILE A 130 -10.99 8.62 3.75
C ILE A 130 -10.76 8.62 2.23
N ALA A 131 -10.36 9.79 1.69
CA ALA A 131 -10.21 10.01 0.25
C ALA A 131 -8.73 10.23 -0.12
N HIS A 132 -7.83 9.63 0.62
CA HIS A 132 -6.40 9.78 0.41
C HIS A 132 -5.64 8.53 0.87
N GLU A 133 -4.44 8.40 0.37
CA GLU A 133 -3.41 7.46 0.79
C GLU A 133 -2.13 8.24 1.11
N TYR A 134 -1.26 7.65 1.90
CA TYR A 134 0.04 8.21 2.22
C TYR A 134 1.13 7.46 1.47
N LEU A 135 1.98 8.19 0.76
CA LEU A 135 3.21 7.66 0.22
C LEU A 135 4.37 8.12 1.12
N PHE A 136 4.89 7.18 1.89
CA PHE A 136 6.07 7.39 2.70
C PHE A 136 7.32 7.09 1.87
N VAL A 137 8.26 8.02 1.84
CA VAL A 137 9.55 7.82 1.20
C VAL A 137 10.61 7.75 2.28
N PHE A 138 11.21 6.59 2.42
CA PHE A 138 12.27 6.33 3.39
C PHE A 138 13.63 6.29 2.73
N ARG A 139 14.67 6.58 3.51
CA ARG A 139 16.07 6.42 3.13
C ARG A 139 16.74 5.42 4.08
N LYS A 140 17.52 4.49 3.52
CA LYS A 140 18.42 3.62 4.28
C LYS A 140 19.70 4.32 4.64
#